data_031769a7495211a87425712788e8dceb
#
_entry.id   031769a7495211a87425712788e8dceb
#
_cell.length_a   1.000
_cell.length_b   1.000
_cell.length_c   1.000
_cell.angle_alpha   90.00
_cell.angle_beta   90.00
_cell.angle_gamma   90.00
#
_symmetry.space_group_name_H-M   'P 1'
#
loop_
_entity.id
_entity.type
_entity.pdbx_description
1 polymer ?
#
loop_
_entity_poly.entity_id
_entity_poly.type
_entity_poly.pdbx_seq_one_letter_code
_entity_poly.pdbx_strand_id
1 'polypeptide(L)'
;MNKLLHTPLTVHNVKLANRLVMPPMATGKTPDGTVQDDLLAYYDARSKGGCIGLIVIEHAYISPEGKAHEGQLSVSRDTDIPGLTKLVETIHKNNTRVIAQINHAGSAATEEITGYPAISASVTAQSEYARKSEKPVREMTADDMHTVAKKFAEAALRVKEAGFDGVEIHAAHGYLLDQFYSPLGNKRTDAYGGDLDGRIHLLLDVIRTVREAVGADYLVALRLGASDYTESGATIDDAVYACKKFEKAGVDLLDISGGFNGFTVKNRKGPGFFSDASSAIREAVHVPVILTGGVTKANEAEALLEEGAADLIGVGRAIFTDDDRAKKEMEE
;
A
#
# COMPACT_ATOMS: atom_id res chain seq x y z
N MET A 1 -18.61 -1.15 27.62
CA MET A 1 -18.23 -2.26 26.70
C MET A 1 -16.82 -1.97 26.22
N ASN A 2 -15.98 -2.98 26.14
CA ASN A 2 -14.66 -2.77 25.53
C ASN A 2 -14.88 -2.47 24.04
N LYS A 3 -14.50 -1.27 23.62
CA LYS A 3 -14.58 -0.86 22.20
C LYS A 3 -13.70 -1.79 21.34
N LEU A 4 -14.21 -2.23 20.19
CA LEU A 4 -13.46 -3.11 19.25
C LEU A 4 -12.12 -2.50 18.82
N LEU A 5 -12.11 -1.18 18.61
CA LEU A 5 -10.89 -0.45 18.21
C LEU A 5 -9.71 -0.71 19.16
N HIS A 6 -9.98 -0.89 20.47
CA HIS A 6 -8.96 -1.13 21.51
C HIS A 6 -8.61 -2.61 21.69
N THR A 7 -9.27 -3.52 20.98
CA THR A 7 -8.98 -4.96 21.11
C THR A 7 -7.77 -5.36 20.28
N PRO A 8 -6.90 -6.23 20.81
CA PRO A 8 -5.79 -6.75 20.02
C PRO A 8 -6.29 -7.61 18.84
N LEU A 9 -5.50 -7.66 17.79
CA LEU A 9 -5.71 -8.53 16.64
C LEU A 9 -4.38 -9.17 16.26
N THR A 10 -4.39 -10.47 15.94
CA THR A 10 -3.23 -11.12 15.34
C THR A 10 -3.45 -11.23 13.84
N VAL A 11 -2.53 -10.67 13.07
CA VAL A 11 -2.50 -10.72 11.61
C VAL A 11 -1.33 -11.62 11.24
N HIS A 12 -1.62 -12.77 10.64
CA HIS A 12 -0.62 -13.81 10.42
C HIS A 12 0.09 -14.17 11.75
N ASN A 13 1.36 -13.79 11.91
CA ASN A 13 2.15 -13.99 13.15
C ASN A 13 2.43 -12.68 13.90
N VAL A 14 1.90 -11.53 13.44
CA VAL A 14 2.12 -10.20 14.02
C VAL A 14 0.95 -9.84 14.95
N LYS A 15 1.25 -9.68 16.24
CA LYS A 15 0.25 -9.27 17.24
C LYS A 15 0.20 -7.74 17.31
N LEU A 16 -0.95 -7.18 16.96
CA LEU A 16 -1.27 -5.76 17.08
C LEU A 16 -1.94 -5.49 18.43
N ALA A 17 -1.57 -4.37 19.08
CA ALA A 17 -2.13 -4.00 20.38
C ALA A 17 -3.57 -3.52 20.31
N ASN A 18 -3.97 -2.96 19.16
CA ASN A 18 -5.29 -2.43 18.88
C ASN A 18 -5.55 -2.46 17.36
N ARG A 19 -6.70 -1.94 16.90
CA ARG A 19 -7.12 -1.99 15.49
C ARG A 19 -6.91 -0.69 14.73
N LEU A 20 -6.20 0.28 15.32
CA LEU A 20 -5.85 1.53 14.65
C LEU A 20 -4.60 1.35 13.78
N VAL A 21 -4.72 1.75 12.51
CA VAL A 21 -3.61 1.72 11.53
C VAL A 21 -3.28 3.14 11.09
N MET A 22 -2.00 3.48 11.07
CA MET A 22 -1.51 4.62 10.30
C MET A 22 -1.15 4.13 8.89
N PRO A 23 -1.94 4.48 7.86
CA PRO A 23 -1.66 4.08 6.48
C PRO A 23 -0.47 4.84 5.91
N PRO A 24 0.11 4.39 4.80
CA PRO A 24 1.28 5.02 4.20
C PRO A 24 0.97 6.43 3.70
N MET A 25 1.79 7.40 4.14
CA MET A 25 1.65 8.81 3.80
C MET A 25 3.02 9.34 3.37
N ALA A 26 3.17 9.75 2.11
CA ALA A 26 4.41 10.31 1.57
C ALA A 26 4.82 11.58 2.32
N THR A 27 5.98 11.56 2.95
CA THR A 27 6.48 12.68 3.76
C THR A 27 7.39 13.62 2.98
N GLY A 28 8.07 13.13 1.94
CA GLY A 28 9.08 13.87 1.18
C GLY A 28 10.36 14.18 1.99
N LYS A 29 10.61 13.45 3.09
CA LYS A 29 11.71 13.71 4.03
C LYS A 29 13.02 12.97 3.71
N THR A 30 13.09 12.34 2.54
CA THR A 30 14.26 11.55 2.12
C THR A 30 14.80 12.04 0.77
N PRO A 31 15.48 13.20 0.72
CA PRO A 31 15.87 13.85 -0.54
C PRO A 31 16.73 12.96 -1.45
N ASP A 32 17.56 12.10 -0.89
CA ASP A 32 18.41 11.13 -1.57
C ASP A 32 17.88 9.68 -1.52
N GLY A 33 16.67 9.50 -0.98
CA GLY A 33 16.02 8.20 -0.76
C GLY A 33 16.46 7.50 0.52
N THR A 34 17.46 8.00 1.28
CA THR A 34 17.91 7.39 2.53
C THR A 34 17.14 7.91 3.74
N VAL A 35 17.06 7.09 4.79
CA VAL A 35 16.44 7.50 6.06
C VAL A 35 17.22 8.65 6.67
N GLN A 36 16.56 9.76 6.96
CA GLN A 36 17.10 10.97 7.56
C GLN A 36 16.55 11.17 8.98
N ASP A 37 17.19 12.00 9.77
CA ASP A 37 16.78 12.30 11.17
C ASP A 37 15.34 12.87 11.21
N ASP A 38 14.96 13.70 10.24
CA ASP A 38 13.60 14.24 10.13
C ASP A 38 12.54 13.16 9.94
N LEU A 39 12.87 12.07 9.20
CA LEU A 39 11.97 10.94 9.03
C LEU A 39 11.88 10.13 10.33
N LEU A 40 13.01 9.90 10.99
CA LEU A 40 13.05 9.23 12.31
C LEU A 40 12.20 9.99 13.33
N ALA A 41 12.37 11.31 13.44
CA ALA A 41 11.59 12.16 14.33
C ALA A 41 10.09 12.12 14.01
N TYR A 42 9.73 12.10 12.72
CA TYR A 42 8.34 12.01 12.27
C TYR A 42 7.66 10.73 12.76
N TYR A 43 8.29 9.56 12.60
CA TYR A 43 7.72 8.29 13.03
C TYR A 43 7.83 8.06 14.53
N ASP A 44 8.88 8.59 15.19
CA ASP A 44 8.99 8.57 16.65
C ASP A 44 7.80 9.27 17.31
N ALA A 45 7.49 10.49 16.86
CA ALA A 45 6.38 11.26 17.41
C ALA A 45 5.04 10.50 17.30
N ARG A 46 4.77 9.87 16.15
CA ARG A 46 3.49 9.19 15.87
C ARG A 46 3.37 7.82 16.53
N SER A 47 4.46 7.10 16.70
CA SER A 47 4.46 5.80 17.41
C SER A 47 4.46 5.94 18.93
N LYS A 48 4.77 7.14 19.44
CA LYS A 48 4.90 7.42 20.88
C LYS A 48 3.64 7.04 21.65
N GLY A 49 3.81 6.28 22.73
CA GLY A 49 2.73 5.82 23.59
C GLY A 49 2.01 4.56 23.11
N GLY A 50 2.37 3.99 21.96
CA GLY A 50 1.81 2.71 21.49
C GLY A 50 0.31 2.77 21.13
N CYS A 51 -0.23 3.97 20.86
CA CYS A 51 -1.64 4.16 20.55
C CYS A 51 -2.03 3.64 19.14
N ILE A 52 -1.05 3.47 18.25
CA ILE A 52 -1.25 2.93 16.91
C ILE A 52 -0.82 1.46 16.90
N GLY A 53 -1.75 0.56 16.54
CA GLY A 53 -1.47 -0.88 16.48
C GLY A 53 -0.50 -1.25 15.35
N LEU A 54 -0.65 -0.62 14.19
CA LEU A 54 0.20 -0.84 13.02
C LEU A 54 0.52 0.46 12.31
N ILE A 55 1.79 0.71 12.02
CA ILE A 55 2.23 1.75 11.10
C ILE A 55 2.63 1.08 9.78
N VAL A 56 2.01 1.51 8.67
CA VAL A 56 2.55 1.26 7.34
C VAL A 56 3.34 2.49 6.95
N ILE A 57 4.66 2.36 6.80
CA ILE A 57 5.48 3.53 6.42
C ILE A 57 5.17 3.95 4.98
N GLU A 58 5.53 5.19 4.65
CA GLU A 58 5.37 5.74 3.30
C GLU A 58 5.87 4.81 2.21
N HIS A 59 5.27 4.88 1.02
CA HIS A 59 5.67 4.03 -0.09
C HIS A 59 7.12 4.28 -0.50
N ALA A 60 7.92 3.21 -0.51
CA ALA A 60 9.32 3.23 -0.89
C ALA A 60 9.51 2.62 -2.28
N TYR A 61 10.39 3.22 -3.12
CA TYR A 61 10.63 2.68 -4.45
C TYR A 61 11.55 1.46 -4.40
N ILE A 62 11.19 0.43 -5.18
CA ILE A 62 11.94 -0.84 -5.28
C ILE A 62 13.15 -0.75 -6.23
N SER A 63 13.16 0.26 -7.08
CA SER A 63 14.22 0.52 -8.06
C SER A 63 14.18 1.97 -8.55
N PRO A 64 15.31 2.57 -8.95
CA PRO A 64 15.37 3.99 -9.34
C PRO A 64 14.38 4.38 -10.42
N GLU A 65 14.14 3.53 -11.42
CA GLU A 65 13.18 3.76 -12.50
C GLU A 65 11.71 3.74 -12.04
N GLY A 66 11.44 3.22 -10.84
CA GLY A 66 10.11 3.19 -10.24
C GLY A 66 9.83 4.32 -9.25
N LYS A 67 10.74 5.30 -9.09
CA LYS A 67 10.61 6.43 -8.17
C LYS A 67 9.47 7.37 -8.62
N ALA A 68 8.52 7.66 -7.72
CA ALA A 68 7.34 8.45 -8.02
C ALA A 68 7.55 9.97 -7.91
N HIS A 69 8.42 10.42 -6.99
CA HIS A 69 8.63 11.84 -6.71
C HIS A 69 9.97 12.07 -6.02
N GLU A 70 10.45 13.31 -6.06
CA GLU A 70 11.60 13.72 -5.27
C GLU A 70 11.34 13.53 -3.76
N GLY A 71 12.38 13.15 -3.03
CA GLY A 71 12.25 12.89 -1.58
C GLY A 71 11.49 11.61 -1.21
N GLN A 72 11.27 10.68 -2.15
CA GLN A 72 10.70 9.37 -1.85
C GLN A 72 11.75 8.44 -1.25
N LEU A 73 11.35 7.68 -0.21
CA LEU A 73 12.17 6.67 0.46
C LEU A 73 12.57 5.53 -0.51
N SER A 74 13.81 5.03 -0.34
CA SER A 74 14.37 3.90 -1.10
C SER A 74 14.37 2.61 -0.29
N VAL A 75 14.05 1.50 -0.97
CA VAL A 75 14.34 0.11 -0.56
C VAL A 75 15.03 -0.64 -1.70
N SER A 76 15.67 0.12 -2.60
CA SER A 76 16.22 -0.41 -3.87
C SER A 76 17.64 -0.95 -3.74
N ARG A 77 18.35 -0.66 -2.65
CA ARG A 77 19.77 -0.95 -2.44
C ARG A 77 20.03 -1.58 -1.08
N ASP A 78 21.00 -2.46 -0.97
CA ASP A 78 21.39 -3.05 0.33
C ASP A 78 21.96 -1.98 1.29
N THR A 79 22.52 -0.90 0.75
CA THR A 79 22.98 0.26 1.52
C THR A 79 21.85 1.03 2.21
N ASP A 80 20.57 0.78 1.86
CA ASP A 80 19.41 1.38 2.52
C ASP A 80 19.09 0.67 3.85
N ILE A 81 19.49 -0.61 4.02
CA ILE A 81 19.16 -1.46 5.17
C ILE A 81 19.52 -0.82 6.52
N PRO A 82 20.73 -0.27 6.76
CA PRO A 82 21.06 0.29 8.06
C PRO A 82 20.19 1.47 8.49
N GLY A 83 19.78 2.32 7.54
CA GLY A 83 18.85 3.42 7.81
C GLY A 83 17.43 2.91 8.12
N LEU A 84 16.96 1.94 7.34
CA LEU A 84 15.67 1.28 7.55
C LEU A 84 15.61 0.56 8.91
N THR A 85 16.70 -0.10 9.33
CA THR A 85 16.81 -0.72 10.66
C THR A 85 16.63 0.30 11.77
N LYS A 86 17.28 1.47 11.70
CA LYS A 86 17.10 2.56 12.67
C LYS A 86 15.65 3.05 12.72
N LEU A 87 14.96 3.10 11.57
CA LEU A 87 13.56 3.48 11.50
C LEU A 87 12.68 2.47 12.21
N VAL A 88 12.89 1.18 11.99
CA VAL A 88 12.18 0.09 12.68
C VAL A 88 12.41 0.16 14.19
N GLU A 89 13.67 0.27 14.64
CA GLU A 89 14.01 0.40 16.05
C GLU A 89 13.34 1.62 16.71
N THR A 90 13.26 2.73 15.96
CA THR A 90 12.59 3.96 16.42
C THR A 90 11.10 3.76 16.67
N ILE A 91 10.42 2.97 15.83
CA ILE A 91 9.00 2.68 15.99
C ILE A 91 8.76 1.58 17.04
N HIS A 92 9.54 0.50 17.00
CA HIS A 92 9.41 -0.63 17.92
C HIS A 92 9.63 -0.26 19.38
N LYS A 93 10.54 0.69 19.70
CA LYS A 93 10.75 1.16 21.10
C LYS A 93 9.47 1.72 21.72
N ASN A 94 8.50 2.13 20.90
CA ASN A 94 7.21 2.65 21.32
C ASN A 94 6.09 1.57 21.33
N ASN A 95 6.43 0.28 21.25
CA ASN A 95 5.51 -0.87 21.20
C ASN A 95 4.50 -0.85 20.01
N THR A 96 4.84 -0.17 18.94
CA THR A 96 4.03 -0.13 17.69
C THR A 96 4.63 -1.09 16.66
N ARG A 97 3.79 -1.85 15.97
CA ARG A 97 4.22 -2.69 14.86
C ARG A 97 4.36 -1.88 13.57
N VAL A 98 5.29 -2.30 12.71
CA VAL A 98 5.61 -1.55 11.49
C VAL A 98 5.85 -2.45 10.29
N ILE A 99 5.20 -2.14 9.18
CA ILE A 99 5.46 -2.74 7.87
C ILE A 99 5.85 -1.66 6.86
N ALA A 100 6.59 -2.05 5.83
CA ALA A 100 7.02 -1.14 4.77
C ALA A 100 6.17 -1.31 3.51
N GLN A 101 5.63 -0.21 2.97
CA GLN A 101 4.99 -0.25 1.66
C GLN A 101 6.04 -0.12 0.56
N ILE A 102 6.07 -1.10 -0.37
CA ILE A 102 7.00 -1.13 -1.51
C ILE A 102 6.25 -0.86 -2.82
N ASN A 103 6.86 -0.05 -3.70
CA ASN A 103 6.18 0.50 -4.86
C ASN A 103 7.07 0.62 -6.09
N HIS A 104 6.43 0.56 -7.25
CA HIS A 104 6.94 1.04 -8.54
C HIS A 104 5.88 1.94 -9.17
N ALA A 105 6.24 3.18 -9.47
CA ALA A 105 5.24 4.16 -9.91
C ALA A 105 4.75 3.98 -11.35
N GLY A 106 5.43 3.15 -12.15
CA GLY A 106 4.99 2.90 -13.52
C GLY A 106 5.03 4.16 -14.39
N SER A 107 3.92 4.49 -15.04
CA SER A 107 3.82 5.70 -15.86
C SER A 107 3.95 7.00 -15.06
N ALA A 108 3.74 6.97 -13.73
CA ALA A 108 3.93 8.13 -12.87
C ALA A 108 5.41 8.38 -12.50
N ALA A 109 6.32 7.44 -12.79
CA ALA A 109 7.77 7.59 -12.66
C ALA A 109 8.32 8.35 -13.87
N THR A 110 8.28 9.68 -13.83
CA THR A 110 8.68 10.49 -14.98
C THR A 110 10.20 10.47 -15.19
N GLU A 111 10.64 10.56 -16.44
CA GLU A 111 12.08 10.53 -16.78
C GLU A 111 12.85 11.70 -16.17
N GLU A 112 12.18 12.85 -15.95
CA GLU A 112 12.77 14.02 -15.29
C GLU A 112 13.17 13.73 -13.83
N ILE A 113 12.43 12.82 -13.15
CA ILE A 113 12.69 12.41 -11.77
C ILE A 113 13.64 11.24 -11.70
N THR A 114 13.47 10.26 -12.60
CA THR A 114 14.15 8.97 -12.52
C THR A 114 15.42 8.87 -13.35
N GLY A 115 15.49 9.65 -14.45
CA GLY A 115 16.50 9.47 -15.50
C GLY A 115 16.23 8.28 -16.44
N TYR A 116 15.10 7.59 -16.30
CA TYR A 116 14.69 6.42 -17.07
C TYR A 116 13.35 6.64 -17.76
N PRO A 117 13.12 6.05 -18.96
CA PRO A 117 11.82 6.08 -19.60
C PRO A 117 10.73 5.48 -18.71
N ALA A 118 9.61 6.17 -18.57
CA ALA A 118 8.46 5.66 -17.84
C ALA A 118 7.88 4.42 -18.53
N ILE A 119 7.45 3.44 -17.74
CA ILE A 119 6.85 2.17 -18.22
C ILE A 119 5.44 2.01 -17.68
N SER A 120 4.59 1.28 -18.42
CA SER A 120 3.20 1.00 -18.01
C SER A 120 2.71 -0.32 -18.61
N ALA A 121 1.54 -0.78 -18.15
CA ALA A 121 0.84 -1.91 -18.76
C ALA A 121 0.56 -1.64 -20.24
N SER A 122 0.05 -0.44 -20.55
CA SER A 122 -0.21 0.04 -21.90
C SER A 122 -0.03 1.55 -22.00
N VAL A 123 0.16 2.06 -23.20
CA VAL A 123 0.13 3.50 -23.47
C VAL A 123 -1.33 3.93 -23.64
N THR A 124 -1.88 4.61 -22.64
CA THR A 124 -3.28 5.06 -22.61
C THR A 124 -3.37 6.53 -22.22
N ALA A 125 -4.54 7.15 -22.41
CA ALA A 125 -4.79 8.51 -21.94
C ALA A 125 -4.58 8.62 -20.41
N GLN A 126 -4.92 7.59 -19.62
CA GLN A 126 -4.69 7.55 -18.17
C GLN A 126 -3.20 7.49 -17.84
N SER A 127 -2.42 6.67 -18.55
CA SER A 127 -0.97 6.59 -18.36
C SER A 127 -0.27 7.89 -18.72
N GLU A 128 -0.82 8.67 -19.65
CA GLU A 128 -0.32 9.97 -20.04
C GLU A 128 -0.84 11.10 -19.15
N TYR A 129 -2.09 11.05 -18.69
CA TYR A 129 -2.71 12.09 -17.87
C TYR A 129 -2.12 12.15 -16.45
N ALA A 130 -1.83 11.00 -15.83
CA ALA A 130 -1.20 10.93 -14.50
C ALA A 130 0.22 11.52 -14.49
N ARG A 131 0.79 11.78 -15.64
CA ARG A 131 2.15 12.19 -15.89
C ARG A 131 2.25 13.70 -16.12
N LYS A 132 3.11 14.34 -15.36
CA LYS A 132 3.54 15.73 -15.61
C LYS A 132 4.82 15.77 -16.47
N SER A 133 4.88 14.96 -17.53
CA SER A 133 6.04 14.84 -18.41
C SER A 133 5.60 14.82 -19.86
N GLU A 134 6.37 15.48 -20.74
CA GLU A 134 6.18 15.45 -22.20
C GLU A 134 6.82 14.22 -22.86
N LYS A 135 7.62 13.43 -22.10
CA LYS A 135 8.30 12.27 -22.64
C LYS A 135 7.37 11.05 -22.72
N PRO A 136 7.51 10.19 -23.75
CA PRO A 136 6.57 9.08 -23.96
C PRO A 136 6.68 8.01 -22.86
N VAL A 137 5.57 7.37 -22.56
CA VAL A 137 5.53 6.11 -21.79
C VAL A 137 5.80 4.95 -22.73
N ARG A 138 6.51 3.94 -22.26
CA ARG A 138 6.72 2.69 -22.97
C ARG A 138 5.86 1.58 -22.37
N GLU A 139 5.23 0.80 -23.25
CA GLU A 139 4.56 -0.44 -22.83
C GLU A 139 5.60 -1.47 -22.37
N MET A 140 5.32 -2.19 -21.28
CA MET A 140 6.20 -3.21 -20.72
C MET A 140 6.24 -4.46 -21.58
N THR A 141 7.43 -5.00 -21.78
CA THR A 141 7.67 -6.33 -22.34
C THR A 141 7.51 -7.43 -21.28
N ALA A 142 7.48 -8.70 -21.68
CA ALA A 142 7.48 -9.83 -20.76
C ALA A 142 8.73 -9.84 -19.85
N ASP A 143 9.89 -9.48 -20.39
CA ASP A 143 11.15 -9.38 -19.62
C ASP A 143 11.10 -8.26 -18.59
N ASP A 144 10.47 -7.12 -18.90
CA ASP A 144 10.24 -6.05 -17.92
C ASP A 144 9.37 -6.53 -16.75
N MET A 145 8.27 -7.23 -17.04
CA MET A 145 7.35 -7.75 -16.03
C MET A 145 8.04 -8.74 -15.10
N HIS A 146 8.82 -9.67 -15.64
CA HIS A 146 9.62 -10.61 -14.85
C HIS A 146 10.68 -9.87 -14.01
N THR A 147 11.36 -8.88 -14.58
CA THR A 147 12.36 -8.07 -13.86
C THR A 147 11.73 -7.29 -12.72
N VAL A 148 10.57 -6.69 -12.94
CA VAL A 148 9.84 -5.95 -11.90
C VAL A 148 9.39 -6.86 -10.76
N ALA A 149 8.84 -8.05 -11.06
CA ALA A 149 8.46 -9.03 -10.03
C ALA A 149 9.66 -9.42 -9.15
N LYS A 150 10.84 -9.66 -9.77
CA LYS A 150 12.08 -9.93 -9.05
C LYS A 150 12.52 -8.74 -8.18
N LYS A 151 12.42 -7.49 -8.66
CA LYS A 151 12.76 -6.29 -7.88
C LYS A 151 11.83 -6.08 -6.67
N PHE A 152 10.54 -6.41 -6.78
CA PHE A 152 9.64 -6.44 -5.63
C PHE A 152 10.11 -7.44 -4.57
N ALA A 153 10.52 -8.64 -4.97
CA ALA A 153 11.02 -9.66 -4.06
C ALA A 153 12.36 -9.25 -3.39
N GLU A 154 13.30 -8.69 -4.14
CA GLU A 154 14.56 -8.17 -3.61
C GLU A 154 14.33 -7.03 -2.61
N ALA A 155 13.40 -6.12 -2.89
CA ALA A 155 13.00 -5.05 -1.97
C ALA A 155 12.35 -5.61 -0.69
N ALA A 156 11.47 -6.61 -0.82
CA ALA A 156 10.86 -7.27 0.33
C ALA A 156 11.88 -7.98 1.23
N LEU A 157 12.93 -8.58 0.65
CA LEU A 157 14.04 -9.16 1.41
C LEU A 157 14.80 -8.10 2.21
N ARG A 158 15.10 -6.93 1.62
CA ARG A 158 15.75 -5.81 2.34
C ARG A 158 14.88 -5.28 3.48
N VAL A 159 13.58 -5.16 3.24
CA VAL A 159 12.60 -4.79 4.27
C VAL A 159 12.62 -5.79 5.43
N LYS A 160 12.62 -7.10 5.12
CA LYS A 160 12.71 -8.16 6.12
C LYS A 160 14.04 -8.12 6.88
N GLU A 161 15.16 -7.94 6.20
CA GLU A 161 16.50 -7.85 6.81
C GLU A 161 16.63 -6.61 7.71
N ALA A 162 15.98 -5.50 7.36
CA ALA A 162 15.92 -4.30 8.19
C ALA A 162 15.08 -4.47 9.48
N GLY A 163 14.34 -5.59 9.63
CA GLY A 163 13.61 -5.93 10.84
C GLY A 163 12.15 -5.48 10.88
N PHE A 164 11.55 -5.06 9.75
CA PHE A 164 10.11 -4.79 9.68
C PHE A 164 9.29 -6.03 10.00
N ASP A 165 8.11 -5.84 10.62
CA ASP A 165 7.19 -6.93 10.94
C ASP A 165 6.51 -7.54 9.68
N GLY A 166 6.58 -6.86 8.53
CA GLY A 166 6.02 -7.28 7.27
C GLY A 166 6.30 -6.31 6.12
N VAL A 167 5.78 -6.65 4.95
CA VAL A 167 5.86 -5.84 3.73
C VAL A 167 4.47 -5.66 3.13
N GLU A 168 4.17 -4.47 2.61
CA GLU A 168 2.94 -4.20 1.86
C GLU A 168 3.27 -3.89 0.40
N ILE A 169 2.68 -4.66 -0.51
CA ILE A 169 2.78 -4.45 -1.95
C ILE A 169 1.76 -3.40 -2.37
N HIS A 170 2.20 -2.34 -3.05
CA HIS A 170 1.32 -1.25 -3.48
C HIS A 170 0.71 -1.50 -4.85
N ALA A 171 -0.60 -1.78 -4.90
CA ALA A 171 -1.39 -2.01 -6.10
C ALA A 171 -2.62 -1.07 -6.17
N ALA A 172 -2.40 0.23 -5.96
CA ALA A 172 -3.44 1.25 -5.93
C ALA A 172 -2.96 2.58 -6.53
N HIS A 173 -3.86 3.57 -6.59
CA HIS A 173 -3.57 4.98 -6.86
C HIS A 173 -2.94 5.27 -8.23
N GLY A 174 -3.19 4.43 -9.23
CA GLY A 174 -2.65 4.60 -10.57
C GLY A 174 -1.16 4.29 -10.70
N TYR A 175 -0.54 3.62 -9.71
CA TYR A 175 0.84 3.13 -9.82
C TYR A 175 0.92 1.81 -10.61
N LEU A 176 2.10 1.28 -10.85
CA LEU A 176 2.34 0.23 -11.83
C LEU A 176 1.39 -0.97 -11.73
N LEU A 177 1.23 -1.56 -10.54
CA LEU A 177 0.37 -2.73 -10.38
C LEU A 177 -1.11 -2.40 -10.56
N ASP A 178 -1.55 -1.20 -10.17
CA ASP A 178 -2.90 -0.70 -10.45
C ASP A 178 -3.10 -0.41 -11.95
N GLN A 179 -2.05 0.04 -12.66
CA GLN A 179 -2.07 0.20 -14.13
C GLN A 179 -2.29 -1.13 -14.86
N PHE A 180 -1.84 -2.26 -14.29
CA PHE A 180 -2.16 -3.60 -14.79
C PHE A 180 -3.54 -4.06 -14.41
N TYR A 181 -3.97 -3.83 -13.16
CA TYR A 181 -5.25 -4.25 -12.62
C TYR A 181 -6.43 -3.54 -13.29
N SER A 182 -6.36 -2.23 -13.43
CA SER A 182 -7.46 -1.45 -13.97
C SER A 182 -7.59 -1.56 -15.49
N PRO A 183 -8.79 -1.79 -16.01
CA PRO A 183 -9.03 -1.79 -17.47
C PRO A 183 -8.85 -0.40 -18.10
N LEU A 184 -8.75 0.68 -17.30
CA LEU A 184 -8.41 2.02 -17.77
C LEU A 184 -6.93 2.11 -18.18
N GLY A 185 -6.05 1.45 -17.43
CA GLY A 185 -4.60 1.43 -17.67
C GLY A 185 -4.15 0.29 -18.56
N ASN A 186 -4.82 -0.85 -18.51
CA ASN A 186 -4.43 -2.08 -19.20
C ASN A 186 -5.29 -2.35 -20.44
N LYS A 187 -4.69 -2.17 -21.61
CA LYS A 187 -5.29 -2.48 -22.94
C LYS A 187 -4.54 -3.61 -23.65
N ARG A 188 -3.76 -4.40 -22.91
CA ARG A 188 -3.01 -5.53 -23.45
C ARG A 188 -3.94 -6.63 -23.95
N THR A 189 -3.46 -7.39 -24.94
CA THR A 189 -4.15 -8.55 -25.54
C THR A 189 -3.37 -9.85 -25.35
N ASP A 190 -2.26 -9.78 -24.60
CA ASP A 190 -1.45 -10.94 -24.21
C ASP A 190 -1.91 -11.53 -22.85
N ALA A 191 -1.14 -12.45 -22.27
CA ALA A 191 -1.45 -13.09 -20.99
C ALA A 191 -1.56 -12.14 -19.79
N TYR A 192 -1.13 -10.88 -19.94
CA TYR A 192 -1.15 -9.85 -18.88
C TYR A 192 -2.25 -8.81 -19.08
N GLY A 193 -3.25 -9.07 -19.93
CA GLY A 193 -4.35 -8.17 -20.21
C GLY A 193 -5.61 -8.90 -20.66
N GLY A 194 -6.54 -8.17 -21.30
CA GLY A 194 -7.83 -8.69 -21.72
C GLY A 194 -8.82 -8.82 -20.56
N ASP A 195 -9.10 -10.03 -20.12
CA ASP A 195 -10.01 -10.28 -19.00
C ASP A 195 -9.36 -9.99 -17.62
N LEU A 196 -10.13 -10.17 -16.55
CA LEU A 196 -9.64 -9.90 -15.20
C LEU A 196 -8.47 -10.81 -14.80
N ASP A 197 -8.47 -12.07 -15.22
CA ASP A 197 -7.37 -13.00 -14.94
C ASP A 197 -6.07 -12.54 -15.58
N GLY A 198 -6.11 -12.05 -16.80
CA GLY A 198 -4.96 -11.45 -17.46
C GLY A 198 -4.53 -10.15 -16.75
N ARG A 199 -5.46 -9.27 -16.37
CA ARG A 199 -5.13 -8.01 -15.70
C ARG A 199 -4.49 -8.19 -14.31
N ILE A 200 -4.84 -9.24 -13.56
CA ILE A 200 -4.23 -9.56 -12.26
C ILE A 200 -2.98 -10.45 -12.35
N HIS A 201 -2.59 -10.88 -13.54
CA HIS A 201 -1.49 -11.84 -13.73
C HIS A 201 -0.18 -11.31 -13.14
N LEU A 202 0.23 -10.09 -13.49
CA LEU A 202 1.45 -9.49 -12.92
C LEU A 202 1.37 -9.35 -11.39
N LEU A 203 0.20 -8.99 -10.85
CA LEU A 203 0.02 -8.89 -9.40
C LEU A 203 0.26 -10.26 -8.73
N LEU A 204 -0.28 -11.32 -9.32
CA LEU A 204 -0.08 -12.69 -8.83
C LEU A 204 1.38 -13.12 -8.91
N ASP A 205 2.08 -12.78 -9.99
CA ASP A 205 3.51 -13.07 -10.14
C ASP A 205 4.33 -12.34 -9.08
N VAL A 206 4.06 -11.04 -8.84
CA VAL A 206 4.71 -10.26 -7.79
C VAL A 206 4.44 -10.85 -6.41
N ILE A 207 3.18 -11.15 -6.08
CA ILE A 207 2.81 -11.72 -4.77
C ILE A 207 3.51 -13.05 -4.53
N ARG A 208 3.51 -13.96 -5.51
CA ARG A 208 4.16 -15.27 -5.39
C ARG A 208 5.67 -15.14 -5.25
N THR A 209 6.31 -14.28 -6.07
CA THR A 209 7.76 -14.07 -6.04
C THR A 209 8.19 -13.44 -4.71
N VAL A 210 7.42 -12.47 -4.17
CA VAL A 210 7.64 -11.89 -2.84
C VAL A 210 7.46 -12.96 -1.76
N ARG A 211 6.35 -13.71 -1.76
CA ARG A 211 6.08 -14.77 -0.78
C ARG A 211 7.17 -15.83 -0.77
N GLU A 212 7.62 -16.26 -1.95
CA GLU A 212 8.70 -17.23 -2.10
C GLU A 212 10.02 -16.72 -1.50
N ALA A 213 10.33 -15.45 -1.74
CA ALA A 213 11.54 -14.81 -1.23
C ALA A 213 11.52 -14.62 0.29
N VAL A 214 10.43 -14.09 0.86
CA VAL A 214 10.35 -13.80 2.31
C VAL A 214 10.00 -15.02 3.15
N GLY A 215 9.49 -16.10 2.54
CA GLY A 215 9.07 -17.33 3.24
C GLY A 215 7.67 -17.25 3.84
N ALA A 216 7.18 -18.40 4.35
CA ALA A 216 5.80 -18.55 4.79
C ALA A 216 5.46 -17.77 6.07
N ASP A 217 6.44 -17.52 6.94
CA ASP A 217 6.22 -16.92 8.26
C ASP A 217 6.31 -15.39 8.29
N TYR A 218 6.54 -14.73 7.15
CA TYR A 218 6.66 -13.27 7.08
C TYR A 218 5.35 -12.65 6.58
N LEU A 219 4.86 -11.61 7.26
CA LEU A 219 3.62 -10.91 6.89
C LEU A 219 3.75 -10.23 5.51
N VAL A 220 2.89 -10.61 4.58
CA VAL A 220 2.75 -9.97 3.26
C VAL A 220 1.36 -9.34 3.14
N ALA A 221 1.32 -8.02 3.11
CA ALA A 221 0.11 -7.24 2.87
C ALA A 221 0.02 -6.79 1.39
N LEU A 222 -1.18 -6.51 0.94
CA LEU A 222 -1.45 -5.92 -0.37
C LEU A 222 -2.38 -4.73 -0.20
N ARG A 223 -1.95 -3.54 -0.66
CA ARG A 223 -2.86 -2.40 -0.81
C ARG A 223 -3.44 -2.40 -2.20
N LEU A 224 -4.77 -2.58 -2.29
CA LEU A 224 -5.49 -2.68 -3.56
C LEU A 224 -6.34 -1.44 -3.82
N GLY A 225 -6.25 -0.90 -5.03
CA GLY A 225 -7.22 0.03 -5.60
C GLY A 225 -8.48 -0.72 -6.00
N ALA A 226 -9.37 -0.98 -5.02
CA ALA A 226 -10.47 -1.94 -5.18
C ALA A 226 -11.48 -1.54 -6.27
N SER A 227 -11.64 -0.24 -6.51
CA SER A 227 -12.51 0.26 -7.59
C SER A 227 -11.98 1.60 -8.11
N ASP A 228 -12.16 1.83 -9.40
CA ASP A 228 -11.90 3.13 -10.02
C ASP A 228 -13.07 4.11 -9.81
N TYR A 229 -14.21 3.64 -9.33
CA TYR A 229 -15.43 4.44 -9.13
C TYR A 229 -15.79 5.31 -10.35
N THR A 230 -15.53 4.80 -11.54
CA THR A 230 -15.81 5.44 -12.81
C THR A 230 -16.25 4.43 -13.85
N GLU A 231 -16.96 4.89 -14.88
CA GLU A 231 -17.41 4.04 -15.99
C GLU A 231 -16.21 3.36 -16.67
N SER A 232 -16.38 2.09 -17.00
CA SER A 232 -15.35 1.25 -17.64
C SER A 232 -14.06 1.05 -16.83
N GLY A 233 -14.04 1.43 -15.56
CA GLY A 233 -12.95 1.15 -14.62
C GLY A 233 -13.11 -0.19 -13.90
N ALA A 234 -12.15 -0.50 -13.03
CA ALA A 234 -12.23 -1.66 -12.14
C ALA A 234 -13.41 -1.51 -11.17
N THR A 235 -14.13 -2.61 -10.94
CA THR A 235 -15.33 -2.67 -10.11
C THR A 235 -15.05 -3.33 -8.76
N ILE A 236 -15.99 -3.20 -7.82
CA ILE A 236 -15.91 -3.92 -6.53
C ILE A 236 -15.98 -5.44 -6.74
N ASP A 237 -16.77 -5.90 -7.71
CA ASP A 237 -16.85 -7.34 -8.04
C ASP A 237 -15.52 -7.87 -8.59
N ASP A 238 -14.81 -7.07 -9.41
CA ASP A 238 -13.45 -7.39 -9.83
C ASP A 238 -12.52 -7.55 -8.62
N ALA A 239 -12.60 -6.64 -7.65
CA ALA A 239 -11.78 -6.67 -6.45
C ALA A 239 -12.08 -7.89 -5.56
N VAL A 240 -13.34 -8.23 -5.36
CA VAL A 240 -13.75 -9.44 -4.61
C VAL A 240 -13.19 -10.70 -5.26
N TYR A 241 -13.28 -10.79 -6.59
CA TYR A 241 -12.72 -11.92 -7.34
C TYR A 241 -11.18 -11.98 -7.20
N ALA A 242 -10.51 -10.84 -7.39
CA ALA A 242 -9.06 -10.74 -7.34
C ALA A 242 -8.51 -11.05 -5.93
N CYS A 243 -9.12 -10.49 -4.87
CA CYS A 243 -8.68 -10.70 -3.49
C CYS A 243 -8.71 -12.16 -3.07
N LYS A 244 -9.70 -12.96 -3.50
CA LYS A 244 -9.72 -14.41 -3.28
C LYS A 244 -8.52 -15.12 -3.92
N LYS A 245 -8.03 -14.63 -5.04
CA LYS A 245 -6.83 -15.18 -5.71
C LYS A 245 -5.55 -14.69 -5.04
N PHE A 246 -5.52 -13.43 -4.58
CA PHE A 246 -4.37 -12.87 -3.86
C PHE A 246 -4.16 -13.55 -2.50
N GLU A 247 -5.24 -13.81 -1.73
CA GLU A 247 -5.20 -14.61 -0.52
C GLU A 247 -4.58 -15.99 -0.78
N LYS A 248 -5.06 -16.70 -1.81
CA LYS A 248 -4.51 -18.01 -2.21
C LYS A 248 -3.06 -17.95 -2.67
N ALA A 249 -2.61 -16.81 -3.19
CA ALA A 249 -1.23 -16.60 -3.61
C ALA A 249 -0.31 -16.24 -2.44
N GLY A 250 -0.84 -16.01 -1.23
CA GLY A 250 -0.07 -15.80 -0.01
C GLY A 250 -0.13 -14.38 0.55
N VAL A 251 -1.14 -13.60 0.24
CA VAL A 251 -1.43 -12.34 0.95
C VAL A 251 -2.09 -12.65 2.28
N ASP A 252 -1.61 -12.01 3.35
CA ASP A 252 -2.07 -12.20 4.74
C ASP A 252 -2.92 -11.04 5.26
N LEU A 253 -2.88 -9.88 4.59
CA LEU A 253 -3.57 -8.65 4.98
C LEU A 253 -3.91 -7.83 3.73
N LEU A 254 -5.15 -7.37 3.64
CA LEU A 254 -5.60 -6.50 2.55
C LEU A 254 -5.85 -5.08 3.05
N ASP A 255 -5.24 -4.06 2.43
CA ASP A 255 -5.53 -2.63 2.68
C ASP A 255 -6.32 -2.07 1.49
N ILE A 256 -7.55 -1.61 1.75
CA ILE A 256 -8.49 -1.21 0.69
C ILE A 256 -8.48 0.29 0.51
N SER A 257 -8.27 0.70 -0.76
CA SER A 257 -8.22 2.09 -1.18
C SER A 257 -8.84 2.26 -2.58
N GLY A 258 -8.72 3.45 -3.17
CA GLY A 258 -9.16 3.70 -4.55
C GLY A 258 -8.11 3.32 -5.59
N GLY A 259 -8.56 3.10 -6.83
CA GLY A 259 -7.74 2.82 -7.99
C GLY A 259 -7.18 4.09 -8.64
N PHE A 260 -7.39 4.29 -9.93
CA PHE A 260 -6.88 5.44 -10.69
C PHE A 260 -7.34 6.82 -10.18
N ASN A 261 -8.49 6.89 -9.48
CA ASN A 261 -8.94 8.12 -8.83
C ASN A 261 -8.15 8.46 -7.54
N GLY A 262 -7.18 7.62 -7.17
CA GLY A 262 -6.33 7.80 -6.01
C GLY A 262 -7.06 7.53 -4.69
N PHE A 263 -6.57 8.15 -3.61
CA PHE A 263 -7.06 7.95 -2.24
C PHE A 263 -8.31 8.76 -1.87
N THR A 264 -8.99 9.35 -2.86
CA THR A 264 -10.27 10.07 -2.68
C THR A 264 -11.21 9.73 -3.83
N VAL A 265 -12.52 9.77 -3.57
CA VAL A 265 -13.54 9.56 -4.60
C VAL A 265 -14.34 10.85 -4.75
N LYS A 266 -14.50 11.32 -5.99
CA LYS A 266 -15.33 12.48 -6.29
C LYS A 266 -16.76 12.23 -5.79
N ASN A 267 -17.30 13.19 -5.05
CA ASN A 267 -18.64 13.15 -4.46
C ASN A 267 -18.84 12.14 -3.30
N ARG A 268 -17.79 11.47 -2.80
CA ARG A 268 -17.84 10.70 -1.56
C ARG A 268 -17.08 11.41 -0.46
N LYS A 269 -17.75 11.65 0.68
CA LYS A 269 -17.21 12.34 1.84
C LYS A 269 -17.63 11.64 3.11
N GLY A 270 -16.92 11.91 4.20
CA GLY A 270 -17.21 11.32 5.51
C GLY A 270 -16.39 10.08 5.80
N PRO A 271 -16.56 9.49 6.99
CA PRO A 271 -15.82 8.32 7.41
C PRO A 271 -16.21 7.09 6.59
N GLY A 272 -15.23 6.29 6.21
CA GLY A 272 -15.44 5.01 5.52
C GLY A 272 -15.91 5.11 4.06
N PHE A 273 -15.48 6.12 3.30
CA PHE A 273 -15.96 6.28 1.91
C PHE A 273 -15.52 5.16 0.93
N PHE A 274 -14.74 4.17 1.40
CA PHE A 274 -14.46 2.90 0.69
C PHE A 274 -15.11 1.69 1.39
N SER A 275 -16.05 1.89 2.34
CA SER A 275 -16.64 0.80 3.12
C SER A 275 -17.44 -0.19 2.27
N ASP A 276 -18.06 0.25 1.17
CA ASP A 276 -18.72 -0.64 0.22
C ASP A 276 -17.75 -1.70 -0.36
N ALA A 277 -16.55 -1.28 -0.71
CA ALA A 277 -15.53 -2.20 -1.23
C ALA A 277 -14.92 -3.07 -0.12
N SER A 278 -14.55 -2.46 1.04
CA SER A 278 -13.93 -3.23 2.12
C SER A 278 -14.88 -4.25 2.73
N SER A 279 -16.17 -3.92 2.92
CA SER A 279 -17.19 -4.87 3.40
C SER A 279 -17.34 -6.06 2.45
N ALA A 280 -17.52 -5.80 1.15
CA ALA A 280 -17.68 -6.85 0.16
C ALA A 280 -16.45 -7.79 0.08
N ILE A 281 -15.25 -7.22 0.16
CA ILE A 281 -14.01 -8.01 0.17
C ILE A 281 -13.92 -8.81 1.47
N ARG A 282 -14.15 -8.19 2.64
CA ARG A 282 -14.08 -8.84 3.95
C ARG A 282 -15.03 -10.04 4.07
N GLU A 283 -16.23 -9.95 3.50
CA GLU A 283 -17.17 -11.07 3.45
C GLU A 283 -16.69 -12.25 2.57
N ALA A 284 -15.75 -11.97 1.66
CA ALA A 284 -15.33 -12.92 0.63
C ALA A 284 -13.98 -13.60 0.90
N VAL A 285 -13.17 -13.09 1.84
CA VAL A 285 -11.83 -13.57 2.19
C VAL A 285 -11.74 -13.97 3.65
N HIS A 286 -10.66 -14.66 4.05
CA HIS A 286 -10.40 -15.07 5.44
C HIS A 286 -9.31 -14.21 6.10
N VAL A 287 -8.50 -13.52 5.32
CA VAL A 287 -7.46 -12.61 5.83
C VAL A 287 -8.09 -11.30 6.30
N PRO A 288 -7.52 -10.64 7.33
CA PRO A 288 -8.01 -9.35 7.80
C PRO A 288 -7.98 -8.26 6.72
N VAL A 289 -8.89 -7.29 6.86
CA VAL A 289 -9.05 -6.17 5.93
C VAL A 289 -8.88 -4.84 6.67
N ILE A 290 -8.06 -3.95 6.13
CA ILE A 290 -7.93 -2.55 6.55
C ILE A 290 -8.85 -1.70 5.67
N LEU A 291 -9.65 -0.82 6.28
CA LEU A 291 -10.38 0.25 5.62
C LEU A 291 -9.71 1.59 5.89
N THR A 292 -9.22 2.25 4.85
CA THR A 292 -8.67 3.61 4.94
C THR A 292 -9.52 4.56 4.10
N GLY A 293 -10.14 5.57 4.73
CA GLY A 293 -10.90 6.58 3.96
C GLY A 293 -11.80 7.46 4.80
N GLY A 294 -11.42 8.73 4.98
CA GLY A 294 -12.25 9.76 5.61
C GLY A 294 -12.44 9.70 7.12
N VAL A 295 -11.95 8.65 7.78
CA VAL A 295 -12.02 8.51 9.25
C VAL A 295 -11.09 9.51 9.93
N THR A 296 -11.59 10.19 10.94
CA THR A 296 -10.84 11.21 11.70
C THR A 296 -10.98 11.07 13.22
N LYS A 297 -11.96 10.29 13.71
CA LYS A 297 -12.28 10.12 15.12
C LYS A 297 -12.41 8.66 15.51
N ALA A 298 -12.13 8.35 16.79
CA ALA A 298 -12.23 7.00 17.32
C ALA A 298 -13.64 6.41 17.25
N ASN A 299 -14.67 7.22 17.51
CA ASN A 299 -16.07 6.76 17.43
C ASN A 299 -16.50 6.43 15.99
N GLU A 300 -15.97 7.12 14.98
CA GLU A 300 -16.19 6.79 13.56
C GLU A 300 -15.52 5.44 13.21
N ALA A 301 -14.31 5.23 13.71
CA ALA A 301 -13.59 3.97 13.53
C ALA A 301 -14.32 2.81 14.21
N GLU A 302 -14.79 3.00 15.45
CA GLU A 302 -15.54 2.00 16.19
C GLU A 302 -16.82 1.59 15.46
N ALA A 303 -17.60 2.56 14.97
CA ALA A 303 -18.84 2.29 14.24
C ALA A 303 -18.59 1.41 13.00
N LEU A 304 -17.55 1.71 12.20
CA LEU A 304 -17.19 0.92 11.02
C LEU A 304 -16.73 -0.51 11.36
N LEU A 305 -16.06 -0.70 12.51
CA LEU A 305 -15.70 -2.03 13.01
C LEU A 305 -16.95 -2.81 13.48
N GLU A 306 -17.86 -2.17 14.22
CA GLU A 306 -19.11 -2.77 14.68
C GLU A 306 -20.04 -3.14 13.51
N GLU A 307 -20.09 -2.34 12.46
CA GLU A 307 -20.82 -2.62 11.22
C GLU A 307 -20.19 -3.75 10.40
N GLY A 308 -18.99 -4.19 10.76
CA GLY A 308 -18.27 -5.21 10.01
C GLY A 308 -17.67 -4.73 8.69
N ALA A 309 -17.48 -3.42 8.54
CA ALA A 309 -16.90 -2.86 7.31
C ALA A 309 -15.42 -3.22 7.11
N ALA A 310 -14.69 -3.51 8.18
CA ALA A 310 -13.29 -3.92 8.17
C ALA A 310 -12.90 -4.61 9.49
N ASP A 311 -11.68 -5.13 9.57
CA ASP A 311 -11.05 -5.65 10.79
C ASP A 311 -10.12 -4.64 11.45
N LEU A 312 -9.61 -3.69 10.67
CA LEU A 312 -8.66 -2.63 11.04
C LEU A 312 -9.05 -1.33 10.35
N ILE A 313 -8.84 -0.20 11.03
CA ILE A 313 -9.20 1.13 10.49
C ILE A 313 -7.94 1.98 10.29
N GLY A 314 -7.75 2.44 9.05
CA GLY A 314 -6.68 3.34 8.65
C GLY A 314 -7.06 4.81 8.83
N VAL A 315 -6.30 5.55 9.65
CA VAL A 315 -6.45 7.00 9.83
C VAL A 315 -5.22 7.70 9.28
N GLY A 316 -5.36 8.31 8.09
CA GLY A 316 -4.25 8.94 7.37
C GLY A 316 -4.07 10.41 7.73
N ARG A 317 -4.77 11.30 7.04
CA ARG A 317 -4.57 12.77 7.09
C ARG A 317 -4.64 13.36 8.49
N ALA A 318 -5.51 12.86 9.35
CA ALA A 318 -5.63 13.35 10.72
C ALA A 318 -4.35 13.06 11.54
N ILE A 319 -3.76 11.85 11.43
CA ILE A 319 -2.48 11.51 12.08
C ILE A 319 -1.30 12.20 11.38
N PHE A 320 -1.37 12.39 10.05
CA PHE A 320 -0.30 13.08 9.31
C PHE A 320 -0.11 14.51 9.75
N THR A 321 -1.20 15.24 10.06
CA THR A 321 -1.17 16.67 10.40
C THR A 321 -1.09 16.96 11.90
N ASP A 322 -1.35 15.99 12.77
CA ASP A 322 -1.32 16.13 14.24
C ASP A 322 -0.64 14.90 14.86
N ASP A 323 0.56 15.12 15.42
CA ASP A 323 1.40 14.06 16.02
C ASP A 323 0.72 13.36 17.20
N ASP A 324 -0.11 14.10 17.95
CA ASP A 324 -0.84 13.60 19.12
C ASP A 324 -2.23 13.04 18.78
N ARG A 325 -2.62 13.04 17.50
CA ARG A 325 -3.98 12.67 17.10
C ARG A 325 -4.38 11.28 17.57
N ALA A 326 -3.52 10.29 17.33
CA ALA A 326 -3.80 8.92 17.74
C ALA A 326 -3.95 8.82 19.27
N LYS A 327 -3.09 9.49 20.02
CA LYS A 327 -3.17 9.51 21.48
C LYS A 327 -4.47 10.14 21.98
N LYS A 328 -4.85 11.32 21.48
CA LYS A 328 -6.10 12.01 21.85
C LYS A 328 -7.32 11.13 21.59
N GLU A 329 -7.39 10.47 20.43
CA GLU A 329 -8.55 9.65 20.04
C GLU A 329 -8.61 8.30 20.77
N MET A 330 -7.45 7.74 21.16
CA MET A 330 -7.39 6.43 21.83
C MET A 330 -7.47 6.53 23.36
N GLU A 331 -7.31 7.71 23.96
CA GLU A 331 -7.47 7.96 25.41
C GLU A 331 -8.88 8.43 25.79
N GLU A 332 -9.74 8.82 24.82
CA GLU A 332 -11.17 9.15 25.00
C GLU A 332 -12.06 7.89 25.02
#